data_f8cd01069cfac54e11d3d793bf04aa59
#
_entry.id   f8cd01069cfac54e11d3d793bf04aa59
#
_cell.length_a   1.000
_cell.length_b   1.000
_cell.length_c   1.000
_cell.angle_alpha   90.00
_cell.angle_beta   90.00
_cell.angle_gamma   90.00
#
_symmetry.space_group_name_H-M   'P 1'
#
loop_
_entity.id
_entity.type
_entity.pdbx_description
1 polymer ?
#
loop_
_entity_poly.entity_id
_entity_poly.type
_entity_poly.pdbx_seq_one_letter_code
_entity_poly.pdbx_strand_id
1 'polypeptide(L)'
;PTQLYLSEKKLQDIQMLYQSAETIQVDPISILAFGDCLLITDGHHRAYQALLAGRDTISAEWDRDGGDELYHLYAQACEERKIYSVLDLKNHILPQDEYEAKWYNWCDGFNQAVTLLLKRKADEIGPTNR
;
A
#
# COMPACT_ATOMS: atom_id res chain seq x y z
N PRO A 1 3.28 -5.07 2.41
CA PRO A 1 2.75 -3.93 1.63
C PRO A 1 1.48 -4.29 0.88
N THR A 2 0.75 -3.26 0.49
CA THR A 2 -0.42 -3.37 -0.37
C THR A 2 -0.26 -2.53 -1.64
N GLN A 3 0.98 -2.24 -2.01
CA GLN A 3 1.32 -1.41 -3.17
C GLN A 3 2.50 -2.05 -3.89
N LEU A 4 2.44 -2.11 -5.23
CA LEU A 4 3.46 -2.79 -6.04
C LEU A 4 4.63 -1.89 -6.42
N TYR A 5 4.43 -0.59 -6.44
CA TYR A 5 5.42 0.37 -6.93
C TYR A 5 5.56 1.54 -5.99
N LEU A 6 6.73 2.19 -6.03
CA LEU A 6 6.98 3.46 -5.36
C LEU A 6 7.37 4.50 -6.40
N SER A 7 7.07 5.77 -6.11
CA SER A 7 7.45 6.91 -6.94
C SER A 7 8.78 7.47 -6.46
N GLU A 8 9.74 7.56 -7.35
CA GLU A 8 11.04 8.20 -7.09
C GLU A 8 10.85 9.64 -6.60
N LYS A 9 9.96 10.39 -7.25
CA LYS A 9 9.69 11.78 -6.87
C LYS A 9 9.12 11.90 -5.46
N LYS A 10 8.14 11.05 -5.12
CA LYS A 10 7.55 11.06 -3.77
C LYS A 10 8.59 10.71 -2.71
N LEU A 11 9.47 9.76 -3.01
CA LEU A 11 10.56 9.40 -2.09
C LEU A 11 11.53 10.56 -1.89
N GLN A 12 11.88 11.26 -2.97
CA GLN A 12 12.77 12.42 -2.89
C GLN A 12 12.15 13.56 -2.08
N ASP A 13 10.85 13.82 -2.29
CA ASP A 13 10.13 14.86 -1.55
C ASP A 13 10.16 14.58 -0.04
N ILE A 14 9.95 13.33 0.36
CA ILE A 14 10.00 12.92 1.76
C ILE A 14 11.43 13.02 2.31
N GLN A 15 12.42 12.63 1.53
CA GLN A 15 13.83 12.72 1.93
C GLN A 15 14.21 14.18 2.19
N MET A 16 13.76 15.10 1.34
CA MET A 16 14.02 16.53 1.53
C MET A 16 13.40 17.05 2.81
N LEU A 17 12.21 16.59 3.18
CA LEU A 17 11.59 16.94 4.45
C LEU A 17 12.45 16.47 5.63
N TYR A 18 13.00 15.26 5.57
CA TYR A 18 13.87 14.73 6.61
C TYR A 18 15.17 15.52 6.75
N GLN A 19 15.65 16.11 5.67
CA GLN A 19 16.90 16.89 5.69
C GLN A 19 16.70 18.33 6.14
N SER A 20 15.51 18.90 5.96
CA SER A 20 15.25 20.31 6.17
C SER A 20 14.76 20.68 7.56
N ALA A 21 14.40 19.70 8.40
CA ALA A 21 13.83 19.97 9.72
C ALA A 21 14.59 19.24 10.82
N GLU A 22 14.86 19.94 11.92
CA GLU A 22 15.47 19.33 13.10
C GLU A 22 14.52 18.35 13.79
N THR A 23 13.24 18.68 13.78
CA THR A 23 12.18 17.80 14.31
C THR A 23 11.16 17.59 13.21
N ILE A 24 11.04 16.36 12.76
CA ILE A 24 10.09 16.04 11.70
C ILE A 24 8.84 15.45 12.31
N GLN A 25 7.73 16.12 12.09
CA GLN A 25 6.42 15.52 12.30
C GLN A 25 5.96 15.00 10.95
N VAL A 26 6.04 13.69 10.79
CA VAL A 26 5.54 13.01 9.60
C VAL A 26 4.16 12.46 9.96
N ASP A 27 3.22 12.62 9.04
CA ASP A 27 1.88 12.03 9.23
C ASP A 27 2.01 10.52 9.48
N PRO A 28 1.21 9.95 10.39
CA PRO A 28 1.24 8.52 10.62
C PRO A 28 0.84 7.75 9.38
N ILE A 29 1.43 6.56 9.20
CA ILE A 29 0.99 5.64 8.17
C ILE A 29 -0.29 4.95 8.63
N SER A 30 -1.09 4.45 7.68
CA SER A 30 -2.31 3.71 8.00
C SER A 30 -2.05 2.21 7.90
N ILE A 31 -2.52 1.44 8.87
CA ILE A 31 -2.31 0.00 8.94
C ILE A 31 -3.59 -0.75 9.25
N LEU A 32 -3.61 -2.03 8.83
CA LEU A 32 -4.65 -2.99 9.16
C LEU A 32 -4.04 -4.25 9.74
N ALA A 33 -4.72 -4.87 10.68
CA ALA A 33 -4.34 -6.19 11.17
C ALA A 33 -4.85 -7.26 10.21
N PHE A 34 -3.98 -8.23 9.91
CA PHE A 34 -4.34 -9.39 9.10
C PHE A 34 -3.65 -10.62 9.67
N GLY A 35 -4.38 -11.43 10.42
CA GLY A 35 -3.80 -12.53 11.17
C GLY A 35 -2.71 -12.03 12.12
N ASP A 36 -1.53 -12.58 12.00
CA ASP A 36 -0.36 -12.18 12.79
C ASP A 36 0.43 -11.02 12.16
N CYS A 37 -0.02 -10.50 11.03
CA CYS A 37 0.68 -9.48 10.26
C CYS A 37 -0.05 -8.15 10.31
N LEU A 38 0.70 -7.08 10.04
CA LEU A 38 0.15 -5.75 9.83
C LEU A 38 0.36 -5.36 8.37
N LEU A 39 -0.70 -4.91 7.73
CA LEU A 39 -0.65 -4.43 6.34
C LEU A 39 -0.59 -2.91 6.35
N ILE A 40 0.29 -2.34 5.53
CA ILE A 40 0.30 -0.89 5.28
C ILE A 40 -0.74 -0.60 4.21
N THR A 41 -1.72 0.25 4.52
CA THR A 41 -2.74 0.66 3.57
C THR A 41 -2.46 2.02 2.96
N ASP A 42 -1.75 2.89 3.68
CA ASP A 42 -1.32 4.19 3.20
C ASP A 42 -0.02 4.58 3.86
N GLY A 43 0.86 5.22 3.11
CA GLY A 43 2.14 5.70 3.63
C GLY A 43 3.32 4.82 3.30
N HIS A 44 3.26 4.03 2.23
CA HIS A 44 4.36 3.17 1.80
C HIS A 44 5.66 3.96 1.57
N HIS A 45 5.58 5.14 0.96
CA HIS A 45 6.74 5.98 0.70
C HIS A 45 7.36 6.48 2.01
N ARG A 46 6.55 6.87 2.98
CA ARG A 46 7.03 7.30 4.31
C ARG A 46 7.69 6.16 5.05
N ALA A 47 7.09 4.97 5.02
CA ALA A 47 7.66 3.78 5.65
C ALA A 47 8.99 3.39 5.02
N TYR A 48 9.08 3.44 3.70
CA TYR A 48 10.32 3.12 2.98
C TYR A 48 11.44 4.07 3.36
N GLN A 49 11.19 5.38 3.35
CA GLN A 49 12.19 6.38 3.72
C GLN A 49 12.61 6.29 5.19
N ALA A 50 11.69 5.96 6.07
CA ALA A 50 12.01 5.76 7.48
C ALA A 50 13.00 4.60 7.67
N LEU A 51 12.80 3.51 6.95
CA LEU A 51 13.70 2.37 6.98
C LEU A 51 15.09 2.73 6.42
N LEU A 52 15.15 3.44 5.31
CA LEU A 52 16.41 3.89 4.74
C LEU A 52 17.16 4.84 5.67
N ALA A 53 16.43 5.63 6.45
CA ALA A 53 17.03 6.54 7.42
C ALA A 53 17.49 5.83 8.71
N GLY A 54 17.32 4.51 8.78
CA GLY A 54 17.73 3.72 9.94
C GLY A 54 16.81 3.85 11.14
N ARG A 55 15.57 4.25 10.94
CA ARG A 55 14.61 4.38 12.03
C ARG A 55 14.06 3.02 12.42
N ASP A 56 13.96 2.77 13.73
CA ASP A 56 13.42 1.52 14.26
C ASP A 56 11.90 1.52 14.33
N THR A 57 11.29 2.70 14.37
CA THR A 57 9.84 2.85 14.52
C THR A 57 9.31 3.93 13.61
N ILE A 58 8.02 3.85 13.33
CA ILE A 58 7.28 4.88 12.60
C ILE A 58 5.90 5.01 13.23
N SER A 59 5.39 6.24 13.29
CA SER A 59 4.03 6.48 13.78
C SER A 59 3.01 5.86 12.84
N ALA A 60 2.04 5.15 13.41
CA ALA A 60 1.00 4.48 12.65
C ALA A 60 -0.35 4.64 13.34
N GLU A 61 -1.41 4.62 12.55
CA GLU A 61 -2.78 4.62 13.03
C GLU A 61 -3.57 3.53 12.31
N TRP A 62 -4.63 3.08 12.94
CA TRP A 62 -5.50 2.09 12.31
C TRP A 62 -6.28 2.71 11.16
N ASP A 63 -6.29 2.02 10.03
CA ASP A 63 -7.15 2.39 8.91
C ASP A 63 -8.59 2.05 9.28
N ARG A 64 -9.46 3.04 9.28
CA ARG A 64 -10.87 2.90 9.65
C ARG A 64 -11.82 3.16 8.50
N ASP A 65 -11.27 3.30 7.29
CA ASP A 65 -12.06 3.66 6.11
C ASP A 65 -12.71 2.45 5.44
N GLY A 66 -12.45 1.25 5.94
CA GLY A 66 -12.98 0.02 5.36
C GLY A 66 -12.10 -0.51 4.23
N GLY A 67 -12.63 -1.48 3.47
CA GLY A 67 -11.89 -2.05 2.34
C GLY A 67 -10.91 -3.14 2.72
N ASP A 68 -11.07 -3.76 3.88
CA ASP A 68 -10.16 -4.77 4.40
C ASP A 68 -9.94 -5.91 3.40
N GLU A 69 -11.00 -6.41 2.78
CA GLU A 69 -10.91 -7.49 1.80
C GLU A 69 -10.05 -7.10 0.59
N LEU A 70 -10.21 -5.86 0.12
CA LEU A 70 -9.45 -5.35 -1.01
C LEU A 70 -7.96 -5.27 -0.66
N TYR A 71 -7.63 -4.76 0.53
CA TYR A 71 -6.24 -4.68 0.96
C TYR A 71 -5.60 -6.05 1.13
N HIS A 72 -6.36 -7.06 1.59
CA HIS A 72 -5.87 -8.43 1.66
C HIS A 72 -5.50 -8.95 0.27
N LEU A 73 -6.32 -8.64 -0.73
CA LEU A 73 -6.05 -9.03 -2.11
C LEU A 73 -4.85 -8.29 -2.70
N TYR A 74 -4.67 -7.01 -2.39
CA TYR A 74 -3.47 -6.27 -2.77
C TYR A 74 -2.22 -6.86 -2.13
N ALA A 75 -2.30 -7.21 -0.84
CA ALA A 75 -1.19 -7.84 -0.14
C ALA A 75 -0.84 -9.18 -0.78
N GLN A 76 -1.83 -9.97 -1.16
CA GLN A 76 -1.63 -11.23 -1.85
C GLN A 76 -0.96 -11.03 -3.21
N ALA A 77 -1.35 -10.00 -3.96
CA ALA A 77 -0.71 -9.65 -5.22
C ALA A 77 0.77 -9.29 -5.02
N CYS A 78 1.09 -8.61 -3.93
CA CYS A 78 2.48 -8.32 -3.55
C CYS A 78 3.24 -9.61 -3.27
N GLU A 79 2.67 -10.53 -2.48
CA GLU A 79 3.31 -11.80 -2.15
C GLU A 79 3.59 -12.64 -3.39
N GLU A 80 2.68 -12.66 -4.35
CA GLU A 80 2.86 -13.37 -5.61
C GLU A 80 4.07 -12.86 -6.39
N ARG A 81 4.47 -11.62 -6.15
CA ARG A 81 5.63 -10.97 -6.77
C ARG A 81 6.84 -10.94 -5.83
N LYS A 82 6.78 -11.67 -4.73
CA LYS A 82 7.84 -11.75 -3.70
C LYS A 82 8.12 -10.41 -3.04
N ILE A 83 7.10 -9.59 -2.91
CA ILE A 83 7.14 -8.34 -2.16
C ILE A 83 6.49 -8.62 -0.80
N TYR A 84 7.30 -8.95 0.19
CA TYR A 84 6.83 -9.33 1.52
C TYR A 84 6.93 -8.20 2.54
N SER A 85 7.82 -7.27 2.32
CA SER A 85 8.02 -6.12 3.18
C SER A 85 8.24 -4.86 2.35
N VAL A 86 8.19 -3.70 3.02
CA VAL A 86 8.39 -2.41 2.34
C VAL A 86 9.77 -2.34 1.67
N LEU A 87 10.81 -2.93 2.28
CA LEU A 87 12.14 -2.93 1.68
C LEU A 87 12.21 -3.70 0.36
N ASP A 88 11.34 -4.66 0.15
CA ASP A 88 11.28 -5.39 -1.11
C ASP A 88 10.85 -4.50 -2.28
N LEU A 89 10.29 -3.33 -2.00
CA LEU A 89 9.92 -2.35 -3.02
C LEU A 89 11.11 -1.61 -3.61
N LYS A 90 12.32 -1.82 -3.10
CA LYS A 90 13.54 -1.17 -3.60
C LYS A 90 13.77 -1.35 -5.10
N ASN A 91 13.33 -2.47 -5.66
CA ASN A 91 13.47 -2.76 -7.08
C ASN A 91 12.22 -2.37 -7.90
N HIS A 92 11.27 -1.69 -7.25
CA HIS A 92 9.99 -1.30 -7.85
C HIS A 92 9.79 0.22 -7.79
N ILE A 93 10.88 0.97 -7.76
CA ILE A 93 10.85 2.43 -7.71
C ILE A 93 10.86 2.94 -9.15
N LEU A 94 9.89 3.77 -9.49
CA LEU A 94 9.68 4.29 -10.84
C LEU A 94 9.67 5.82 -10.84
N PRO A 95 10.10 6.46 -11.96
CA PRO A 95 9.85 7.88 -12.15
C PRO A 95 8.35 8.17 -12.03
N GLN A 96 8.00 9.40 -11.65
CA GLN A 96 6.62 9.76 -11.33
C GLN A 96 5.62 9.45 -12.45
N ASP A 97 5.96 9.74 -13.69
CA ASP A 97 5.09 9.49 -14.83
C ASP A 97 4.86 7.99 -15.05
N GLU A 98 5.90 7.18 -14.95
CA GLU A 98 5.79 5.72 -15.06
C GLU A 98 5.02 5.13 -13.87
N TYR A 99 5.25 5.68 -12.67
CA TYR A 99 4.54 5.26 -11.47
C TYR A 99 3.04 5.48 -11.63
N GLU A 100 2.64 6.68 -12.08
CA GLU A 100 1.24 6.99 -12.31
C GLU A 100 0.62 6.07 -13.36
N ALA A 101 1.32 5.88 -14.48
CA ALA A 101 0.81 5.03 -15.55
C ALA A 101 0.69 3.57 -15.13
N LYS A 102 1.73 2.99 -14.53
CA LYS A 102 1.75 1.57 -14.19
C LYS A 102 0.91 1.25 -12.97
N TRP A 103 1.08 2.03 -11.90
CA TRP A 103 0.39 1.71 -10.64
C TRP A 103 -1.10 2.01 -10.72
N TYR A 104 -1.49 3.18 -11.21
CA TYR A 104 -2.91 3.53 -11.26
C TYR A 104 -3.67 2.66 -12.28
N ASN A 105 -3.08 2.37 -13.44
CA ASN A 105 -3.69 1.47 -14.41
C ASN A 105 -3.83 0.06 -13.85
N TRP A 106 -2.81 -0.42 -13.16
CA TRP A 106 -2.88 -1.73 -12.52
C TRP A 106 -3.98 -1.78 -11.46
N CYS A 107 -4.07 -0.74 -10.62
CA CYS A 107 -5.12 -0.62 -9.59
C CYS A 107 -6.50 -0.62 -10.22
N ASP A 108 -6.71 0.15 -11.29
CA ASP A 108 -8.00 0.21 -11.96
C ASP A 108 -8.41 -1.15 -12.51
N GLY A 109 -7.50 -1.83 -13.20
CA GLY A 109 -7.77 -3.16 -13.74
C GLY A 109 -8.02 -4.19 -12.64
N PHE A 110 -7.22 -4.16 -11.58
CA PHE A 110 -7.36 -5.07 -10.45
C PHE A 110 -8.68 -4.84 -9.72
N ASN A 111 -9.02 -3.58 -9.45
CA ASN A 111 -10.26 -3.22 -8.76
C ASN A 111 -11.48 -3.64 -9.56
N GLN A 112 -11.44 -3.48 -10.88
CA GLN A 112 -12.52 -3.94 -11.75
C GLN A 112 -12.68 -5.45 -11.69
N ALA A 113 -11.57 -6.19 -11.77
CA ALA A 113 -11.59 -7.65 -11.70
C ALA A 113 -12.13 -8.14 -10.35
N VAL A 114 -11.69 -7.53 -9.24
CA VAL A 114 -12.14 -7.87 -7.89
C VAL A 114 -13.64 -7.57 -7.74
N THR A 115 -14.08 -6.41 -8.22
CA THR A 115 -15.49 -6.02 -8.16
C THR A 115 -16.36 -7.04 -8.88
N LEU A 116 -15.96 -7.46 -10.08
CA LEU A 116 -16.69 -8.47 -10.84
C LEU A 116 -16.72 -9.81 -10.12
N LEU A 117 -15.60 -10.21 -9.52
CA LEU A 117 -15.53 -11.47 -8.78
C LEU A 117 -16.44 -11.47 -7.56
N LEU A 118 -16.44 -10.38 -6.79
CA LEU A 118 -17.32 -10.24 -5.63
C LEU A 118 -18.77 -10.21 -6.03
N LYS A 119 -19.11 -9.58 -7.14
CA LYS A 119 -20.45 -9.56 -7.69
C LYS A 119 -20.90 -10.96 -8.09
N ARG A 120 -20.04 -11.73 -8.74
CA ARG A 120 -20.34 -13.12 -9.10
C ARG A 120 -20.64 -13.96 -7.87
N LYS A 121 -19.84 -13.81 -6.82
CA LYS A 121 -20.07 -14.51 -5.55
C LYS A 121 -21.44 -14.17 -4.96
N ALA A 122 -21.79 -12.90 -4.96
CA ALA A 122 -23.08 -12.45 -4.46
C ALA A 122 -24.25 -13.05 -5.28
N ASP A 123 -24.10 -13.08 -6.59
CA ASP A 123 -25.09 -13.66 -7.50
C ASP A 123 -25.22 -15.18 -7.30
N GLU A 124 -24.12 -15.88 -7.06
CA GLU A 124 -24.12 -17.32 -6.81
C GLU A 124 -24.79 -17.67 -5.48
N ILE A 125 -24.56 -16.86 -4.45
CA ILE A 125 -25.23 -17.03 -3.16
C ILE A 125 -26.71 -16.71 -3.28
N GLY A 126 -27.04 -15.81 -4.18
CA GLY A 126 -28.42 -15.40 -4.46
C GLY A 126 -29.02 -14.50 -3.39
N PRO A 127 -30.23 -14.02 -3.62
CA PRO A 127 -30.96 -13.17 -2.66
C PRO A 127 -31.55 -14.04 -1.57
N THR A 128 -30.76 -14.65 -0.84
CA THR A 128 -31.26 -15.54 0.14
C THR A 128 -31.91 -14.85 1.24
N ASN A 129 -32.20 -14.54 1.38
CA ASN A 129 -32.43 -14.34 2.23
C ASN A 129 -32.86 -13.83 2.90
N ARG A 130 -33.08 -13.79 2.81
CA ARG A 130 -33.39 -13.23 3.53
C ARG A 130 -34.12 -13.18 4.40
#